data_25d15b089e40dd5bc161c84aaac92470
#
_entry.id   25d15b089e40dd5bc161c84aaac92470
#
_cell.length_a   1.000
_cell.length_b   1.000
_cell.length_c   1.000
_cell.angle_alpha   90.00
_cell.angle_beta   90.00
_cell.angle_gamma   90.00
#
_symmetry.space_group_name_H-M   'P 1'
#
loop_
_entity.id
_entity.type
_entity.pdbx_description
1 polymer ?
#
loop_
_entity_poly.entity_id
_entity_poly.type
_entity_poly.pdbx_seq_one_letter_code
_entity_poly.pdbx_strand_id
1 'polypeptide(L)'
;MTGLLRNPLAWALALLLAAGAGFAVWRSRTPSGPAPAEVVAAPSPFAAAANGKVDVEGGMIQVAARRAGIIRDVLVNEGDDVVRGQILARQEDEEPRLSAGRASATLSEARAHLAALEVTVSTARRERERLQGLVSSNFVAGQKLDQANDQIRQAEADLASGEAAVETARAALAQAQYELEQTLVRAPVDGRIARRYANPGVGASTLNVSTLFDLEPRAPRIVRAEVTEGALPAVSVGQAVEISPEADPTKRYTGSVLRISAVFGARRLQSDDPSERKDERVVEVVVSATDAPLLIGQRVLVRFLKPASRAAGPA
;
A
#
# COMPACT_ATOMS: atom_id res chain seq x y z
N MET A 1 -3.98 -3.80 -105.11
CA MET A 1 -4.45 -3.96 -103.77
C MET A 1 -4.34 -5.42 -103.28
N THR A 2 -3.16 -5.91 -103.05
CA THR A 2 -2.96 -7.28 -102.59
C THR A 2 -1.56 -7.39 -101.88
N GLY A 3 -1.48 -7.01 -100.63
CA GLY A 3 -0.16 -7.02 -99.94
C GLY A 3 -0.17 -7.17 -98.46
N LEU A 4 -1.36 -7.24 -97.81
CA LEU A 4 -1.45 -7.22 -96.35
C LEU A 4 -1.56 -8.61 -95.67
N LEU A 5 -1.71 -9.69 -96.42
CA LEU A 5 -1.99 -11.05 -95.88
C LEU A 5 -0.75 -11.96 -95.74
N ARG A 6 0.49 -11.40 -95.97
CA ARG A 6 1.71 -12.23 -95.89
C ARG A 6 2.71 -11.81 -94.81
N ASN A 7 2.28 -11.02 -93.86
CA ASN A 7 3.18 -10.61 -92.82
C ASN A 7 2.97 -11.46 -91.59
N PRO A 8 3.86 -12.39 -91.18
CA PRO A 8 3.71 -13.28 -90.07
C PRO A 8 3.58 -12.54 -88.73
N LEU A 9 4.11 -11.30 -88.69
CA LEU A 9 4.02 -10.40 -87.53
C LEU A 9 2.59 -9.90 -87.25
N ALA A 10 1.78 -9.69 -88.32
CA ALA A 10 0.38 -9.28 -88.18
C ALA A 10 -0.50 -10.36 -87.59
N TRP A 11 -0.25 -11.63 -87.91
CA TRP A 11 -0.96 -12.78 -87.33
C TRP A 11 -0.56 -13.07 -85.90
N ALA A 12 0.73 -12.85 -85.60
CA ALA A 12 1.18 -12.97 -84.19
C ALA A 12 0.55 -11.91 -83.31
N LEU A 13 0.39 -10.67 -83.77
CA LEU A 13 -0.26 -9.59 -83.03
C LEU A 13 -1.79 -9.85 -82.81
N ALA A 14 -2.44 -10.37 -83.84
CA ALA A 14 -3.86 -10.72 -83.79
C ALA A 14 -4.11 -11.88 -82.82
N LEU A 15 -3.23 -12.91 -82.77
CA LEU A 15 -3.32 -13.99 -81.78
C LEU A 15 -3.07 -13.52 -80.33
N LEU A 16 -2.12 -12.58 -80.15
CA LEU A 16 -1.90 -12.00 -78.82
C LEU A 16 -3.08 -11.16 -78.33
N LEU A 17 -3.70 -10.40 -79.25
CA LEU A 17 -4.94 -9.65 -78.86
C LEU A 17 -6.12 -10.54 -78.59
N ALA A 18 -6.28 -11.64 -79.40
CA ALA A 18 -7.33 -12.61 -79.15
C ALA A 18 -7.14 -13.40 -77.80
N ALA A 19 -5.89 -13.76 -77.52
CA ALA A 19 -5.55 -14.40 -76.22
C ALA A 19 -5.76 -13.45 -75.04
N GLY A 20 -5.39 -12.15 -75.20
CA GLY A 20 -5.66 -11.13 -74.16
C GLY A 20 -7.16 -10.90 -73.91
N ALA A 21 -7.95 -10.81 -74.99
CA ALA A 21 -9.41 -10.68 -74.87
C ALA A 21 -10.06 -11.93 -74.27
N GLY A 22 -9.58 -13.13 -74.66
CA GLY A 22 -10.04 -14.39 -74.05
C GLY A 22 -9.76 -14.50 -72.55
N PHE A 23 -8.55 -14.07 -72.16
CA PHE A 23 -8.16 -14.02 -70.72
C PHE A 23 -8.98 -13.01 -69.91
N ALA A 24 -9.24 -11.84 -70.50
CA ALA A 24 -10.08 -10.83 -69.85
C ALA A 24 -11.54 -11.30 -69.66
N VAL A 25 -12.13 -11.98 -70.68
CA VAL A 25 -13.47 -12.56 -70.60
C VAL A 25 -13.51 -13.76 -69.64
N TRP A 26 -12.45 -14.58 -69.57
CA TRP A 26 -12.36 -15.70 -68.64
C TRP A 26 -12.24 -15.17 -67.19
N ARG A 27 -11.46 -14.12 -66.97
CA ARG A 27 -11.31 -13.49 -65.64
C ARG A 27 -12.59 -12.78 -65.17
N SER A 28 -13.41 -12.24 -66.10
CA SER A 28 -14.70 -11.62 -65.78
C SER A 28 -15.83 -12.66 -65.57
N ARG A 29 -15.61 -13.90 -65.97
CA ARG A 29 -16.58 -15.03 -65.80
C ARG A 29 -16.25 -15.95 -64.66
N THR A 30 -15.16 -15.75 -63.90
CA THR A 30 -15.00 -16.45 -62.62
C THR A 30 -16.14 -16.02 -61.71
N PRO A 31 -17.07 -16.94 -61.33
CA PRO A 31 -18.13 -16.57 -60.40
C PRO A 31 -17.47 -16.14 -59.11
N SER A 32 -17.73 -14.91 -58.69
CA SER A 32 -17.43 -14.49 -57.32
C SER A 32 -18.03 -15.55 -56.41
N GLY A 33 -17.17 -16.32 -55.73
CA GLY A 33 -17.63 -17.27 -54.75
C GLY A 33 -18.62 -16.56 -53.81
N PRO A 34 -19.57 -17.27 -53.21
CA PRO A 34 -20.51 -16.67 -52.29
C PRO A 34 -19.70 -15.84 -51.31
N ALA A 35 -20.05 -14.56 -51.13
CA ALA A 35 -19.48 -13.69 -50.14
C ALA A 35 -19.45 -14.48 -48.81
N PRO A 36 -18.32 -14.46 -48.06
CA PRO A 36 -18.30 -15.14 -46.77
C PRO A 36 -19.56 -14.73 -46.03
N ALA A 37 -20.41 -15.68 -45.69
CA ALA A 37 -21.59 -15.42 -44.92
C ALA A 37 -21.12 -14.62 -43.68
N GLU A 38 -21.62 -13.40 -43.58
CA GLU A 38 -21.38 -12.57 -42.41
C GLU A 38 -21.88 -13.41 -41.23
N VAL A 39 -20.92 -14.02 -40.51
CA VAL A 39 -21.23 -14.77 -39.31
C VAL A 39 -21.79 -13.72 -38.37
N VAL A 40 -23.08 -13.59 -38.29
CA VAL A 40 -23.78 -12.80 -37.29
C VAL A 40 -23.33 -13.36 -35.96
N ALA A 41 -22.27 -12.76 -35.40
CA ALA A 41 -21.75 -13.12 -34.10
C ALA A 41 -22.91 -13.03 -33.13
N ALA A 42 -23.25 -14.16 -32.49
CA ALA A 42 -24.29 -14.17 -31.47
C ALA A 42 -24.03 -12.99 -30.49
N PRO A 43 -25.07 -12.24 -30.10
CA PRO A 43 -24.90 -11.05 -29.27
C PRO A 43 -24.15 -11.43 -28.02
N SER A 44 -22.95 -10.90 -27.88
CA SER A 44 -22.09 -11.15 -26.69
C SER A 44 -22.88 -10.82 -25.42
N PRO A 45 -22.92 -11.70 -24.41
CA PRO A 45 -23.56 -11.42 -23.13
C PRO A 45 -22.83 -10.33 -22.33
N PHE A 46 -21.65 -9.91 -22.81
CA PHE A 46 -20.80 -8.94 -22.16
C PHE A 46 -21.00 -7.54 -22.73
N ALA A 47 -21.01 -6.53 -21.87
CA ALA A 47 -21.10 -5.12 -22.21
C ALA A 47 -19.70 -4.54 -22.51
N ALA A 48 -18.68 -4.98 -21.79
CA ALA A 48 -17.30 -4.56 -21.94
C ALA A 48 -16.37 -5.68 -21.44
N ALA A 49 -15.08 -5.59 -21.81
CA ALA A 49 -14.01 -6.40 -21.26
C ALA A 49 -12.81 -5.50 -20.96
N ALA A 50 -12.04 -5.84 -19.93
CA ALA A 50 -10.87 -5.10 -19.54
C ALA A 50 -9.81 -6.02 -18.93
N ASN A 51 -8.55 -5.71 -19.16
CA ASN A 51 -7.45 -6.38 -18.50
C ASN A 51 -7.35 -5.88 -17.05
N GLY A 52 -7.10 -6.77 -16.12
CA GLY A 52 -7.00 -6.46 -14.70
C GLY A 52 -5.85 -7.19 -14.03
N LYS A 53 -5.54 -6.72 -12.84
CA LYS A 53 -4.55 -7.33 -11.96
C LYS A 53 -5.17 -7.59 -10.61
N VAL A 54 -4.93 -8.77 -10.06
CA VAL A 54 -5.38 -9.13 -8.71
C VAL A 54 -4.58 -8.34 -7.68
N ASP A 55 -5.29 -7.79 -6.71
CA ASP A 55 -4.74 -7.03 -5.59
C ASP A 55 -5.52 -7.37 -4.31
N VAL A 56 -5.19 -6.74 -3.23
CA VAL A 56 -5.91 -6.80 -1.96
C VAL A 56 -6.47 -5.41 -1.63
N GLU A 57 -7.59 -5.36 -0.94
CA GLU A 57 -8.16 -4.08 -0.49
C GLU A 57 -7.16 -3.34 0.41
N GLY A 58 -6.86 -2.07 0.06
CA GLY A 58 -5.80 -1.28 0.68
C GLY A 58 -4.41 -1.46 0.05
N GLY A 59 -4.20 -2.46 -0.81
CA GLY A 59 -2.92 -2.74 -1.47
C GLY A 59 -1.90 -3.43 -0.57
N MET A 60 -0.76 -3.81 -1.15
CA MET A 60 0.39 -4.35 -0.42
C MET A 60 1.05 -3.27 0.43
N ILE A 61 1.42 -3.61 1.66
CA ILE A 61 2.08 -2.68 2.57
C ILE A 61 3.59 -2.93 2.56
N GLN A 62 4.34 -1.90 2.18
CA GLN A 62 5.79 -1.93 2.25
C GLN A 62 6.25 -1.55 3.66
N VAL A 63 6.75 -2.53 4.40
CA VAL A 63 7.28 -2.32 5.75
C VAL A 63 8.76 -1.94 5.63
N ALA A 64 9.09 -0.76 6.13
CA ALA A 64 10.45 -0.22 6.14
C ALA A 64 10.96 -0.02 7.57
N ALA A 65 12.27 0.17 7.73
CA ALA A 65 12.87 0.57 9.00
C ALA A 65 12.49 2.02 9.35
N ARG A 66 12.26 2.28 10.63
CA ARG A 66 11.94 3.63 11.15
C ARG A 66 13.18 4.49 11.35
N ARG A 67 14.35 3.86 11.50
CA ARG A 67 15.66 4.52 11.63
C ARG A 67 16.69 3.85 10.75
N ALA A 68 17.76 4.57 10.41
CA ALA A 68 18.92 3.97 9.77
C ALA A 68 19.65 3.05 10.75
N GLY A 69 20.18 1.93 10.26
CA GLY A 69 20.93 0.97 11.06
C GLY A 69 21.11 -0.37 10.32
N ILE A 70 21.83 -1.28 10.93
CA ILE A 70 22.08 -2.63 10.39
C ILE A 70 21.03 -3.57 10.97
N ILE A 71 20.48 -4.45 10.15
CA ILE A 71 19.58 -5.52 10.59
C ILE A 71 20.42 -6.60 11.29
N ARG A 72 20.16 -6.83 12.58
CA ARG A 72 20.80 -7.90 13.35
C ARG A 72 20.11 -9.23 13.17
N ASP A 73 18.80 -9.25 13.37
CA ASP A 73 17.99 -10.48 13.33
C ASP A 73 16.76 -10.30 12.45
N VAL A 74 16.39 -11.34 11.70
CA VAL A 74 15.12 -11.44 10.98
C VAL A 74 14.35 -12.62 11.57
N LEU A 75 13.12 -12.38 12.04
CA LEU A 75 12.35 -13.31 12.86
C LEU A 75 11.21 -13.99 12.07
N VAL A 76 11.01 -13.61 10.81
CA VAL A 76 9.95 -14.12 9.95
C VAL A 76 10.47 -14.47 8.56
N ASN A 77 9.80 -15.40 7.89
CA ASN A 77 10.08 -15.80 6.53
C ASN A 77 8.93 -15.41 5.58
N GLU A 78 9.20 -15.54 4.28
CA GLU A 78 8.15 -15.42 3.27
C GLU A 78 7.08 -16.51 3.48
N GLY A 79 5.82 -16.12 3.40
CA GLY A 79 4.67 -16.99 3.62
C GLY A 79 4.18 -17.04 5.07
N ASP A 80 4.92 -16.50 6.04
CA ASP A 80 4.49 -16.49 7.45
C ASP A 80 3.30 -15.54 7.67
N ASP A 81 2.32 -16.01 8.44
CA ASP A 81 1.24 -15.18 8.94
C ASP A 81 1.72 -14.39 10.17
N VAL A 82 1.43 -13.10 10.19
CA VAL A 82 1.84 -12.18 11.25
C VAL A 82 0.66 -11.38 11.78
N VAL A 83 0.75 -10.99 13.06
CA VAL A 83 -0.24 -10.12 13.71
C VAL A 83 0.31 -8.72 13.91
N ARG A 84 -0.58 -7.73 13.97
CA ARG A 84 -0.23 -6.33 14.21
C ARG A 84 0.64 -6.19 15.46
N GLY A 85 1.75 -5.45 15.32
CA GLY A 85 2.71 -5.23 16.40
C GLY A 85 3.77 -6.33 16.56
N GLN A 86 3.63 -7.48 15.88
CA GLN A 86 4.64 -8.54 15.90
C GLN A 86 5.97 -8.03 15.36
N ILE A 87 7.07 -8.39 16.03
CA ILE A 87 8.42 -8.03 15.60
C ILE A 87 8.80 -8.91 14.40
N LEU A 88 9.13 -8.27 13.29
CA LEU A 88 9.55 -8.91 12.04
C LEU A 88 11.09 -8.99 11.95
N ALA A 89 11.76 -7.92 12.37
CA ALA A 89 13.20 -7.82 12.39
C ALA A 89 13.67 -6.92 13.53
N ARG A 90 14.94 -7.08 13.91
CA ARG A 90 15.63 -6.24 14.89
C ARG A 90 16.86 -5.63 14.25
N GLN A 91 17.04 -4.34 14.43
CA GLN A 91 18.31 -3.67 14.11
C GLN A 91 19.29 -3.82 15.27
N GLU A 92 20.56 -3.47 15.05
CA GLU A 92 21.54 -3.28 16.13
C GLU A 92 21.00 -2.24 17.11
N ASP A 93 20.90 -2.62 18.38
CA ASP A 93 20.24 -1.85 19.44
C ASP A 93 21.17 -1.52 20.62
N GLU A 94 22.46 -1.81 20.51
CA GLU A 94 23.40 -1.68 21.63
C GLU A 94 23.51 -0.25 22.12
N GLU A 95 23.70 0.72 21.22
CA GLU A 95 23.81 2.13 21.57
C GLU A 95 22.48 2.68 22.16
N PRO A 96 21.28 2.50 21.55
CA PRO A 96 20.01 2.92 22.16
C PRO A 96 19.73 2.26 23.51
N ARG A 97 20.08 0.99 23.67
CA ARG A 97 19.91 0.27 24.94
C ARG A 97 20.78 0.86 26.05
N LEU A 98 22.06 1.17 25.76
CA LEU A 98 22.95 1.82 26.70
C LEU A 98 22.46 3.25 27.03
N SER A 99 21.94 4.00 26.05
CA SER A 99 21.34 5.31 26.26
C SER A 99 20.14 5.24 27.20
N ALA A 100 19.20 4.32 26.96
CA ALA A 100 18.05 4.10 27.84
C ALA A 100 18.49 3.68 29.28
N GLY A 101 19.53 2.86 29.40
CA GLY A 101 20.13 2.49 30.68
C GLY A 101 20.68 3.70 31.45
N ARG A 102 21.40 4.60 30.78
CA ARG A 102 21.93 5.84 31.37
C ARG A 102 20.78 6.75 31.84
N ALA A 103 19.79 6.99 30.97
CA ALA A 103 18.64 7.80 31.32
C ALA A 103 17.84 7.24 32.51
N SER A 104 17.72 5.90 32.59
CA SER A 104 17.12 5.22 33.74
C SER A 104 17.89 5.46 35.04
N ALA A 105 19.21 5.41 34.99
CA ALA A 105 20.09 5.70 36.15
C ALA A 105 19.92 7.17 36.60
N THR A 106 19.92 8.11 35.68
CA THR A 106 19.71 9.55 35.96
C THR A 106 18.33 9.80 36.59
N LEU A 107 17.26 9.12 36.13
CA LEU A 107 15.94 9.22 36.75
C LEU A 107 15.97 8.66 38.18
N SER A 108 16.68 7.56 38.42
CA SER A 108 16.82 6.99 39.76
C SER A 108 17.58 7.91 40.72
N GLU A 109 18.63 8.60 40.24
CA GLU A 109 19.37 9.61 40.97
C GLU A 109 18.50 10.82 41.33
N ALA A 110 17.74 11.36 40.36
CA ALA A 110 16.81 12.47 40.58
C ALA A 110 15.75 12.12 41.63
N ARG A 111 15.20 10.90 41.61
CA ARG A 111 14.24 10.42 42.64
C ARG A 111 14.86 10.30 44.01
N ALA A 112 16.08 9.81 44.13
CA ALA A 112 16.77 9.72 45.41
C ALA A 112 17.05 11.13 45.96
N HIS A 113 17.42 12.08 45.14
CA HIS A 113 17.59 13.49 45.53
C HIS A 113 16.24 14.10 45.99
N LEU A 114 15.16 13.88 45.27
CA LEU A 114 13.83 14.34 45.65
C LEU A 114 13.43 13.81 47.06
N ALA A 115 13.65 12.52 47.30
CA ALA A 115 13.37 11.93 48.64
C ALA A 115 14.19 12.62 49.76
N ALA A 116 15.41 13.03 49.50
CA ALA A 116 16.22 13.81 50.45
C ALA A 116 15.63 15.21 50.71
N LEU A 117 15.12 15.88 49.70
CA LEU A 117 14.43 17.17 49.81
C LEU A 117 13.13 17.08 50.58
N GLU A 118 12.33 16.00 50.38
CA GLU A 118 11.12 15.71 51.16
C GLU A 118 11.45 15.60 52.69
N VAL A 119 12.54 14.92 53.03
CA VAL A 119 13.03 14.84 54.42
C VAL A 119 13.40 16.22 54.93
N THR A 120 14.06 17.08 54.11
CA THR A 120 14.41 18.44 54.49
C THR A 120 13.18 19.28 54.80
N VAL A 121 12.15 19.27 53.95
CA VAL A 121 10.87 19.97 54.18
C VAL A 121 10.19 19.46 55.46
N SER A 122 10.14 18.15 55.66
CA SER A 122 9.51 17.57 56.85
C SER A 122 10.26 18.00 58.14
N THR A 123 11.58 18.10 58.07
CA THR A 123 12.39 18.53 59.22
C THR A 123 12.18 20.02 59.52
N ALA A 124 12.16 20.87 58.49
CA ALA A 124 11.88 22.30 58.65
C ALA A 124 10.49 22.56 59.22
N ARG A 125 9.48 21.79 58.80
CA ARG A 125 8.10 21.87 59.31
C ARG A 125 8.04 21.48 60.82
N ARG A 126 8.70 20.40 61.20
CA ARG A 126 8.76 19.98 62.64
C ARG A 126 9.46 21.03 63.48
N GLU A 127 10.54 21.65 63.02
CA GLU A 127 11.25 22.71 63.72
C GLU A 127 10.39 23.97 63.93
N ARG A 128 9.67 24.40 62.86
CA ARG A 128 8.70 25.51 62.96
C ARG A 128 7.63 25.21 64.01
N GLU A 129 7.05 23.99 64.02
CA GLU A 129 6.00 23.57 64.92
C GLU A 129 6.52 23.60 66.38
N ARG A 130 7.74 23.12 66.63
CA ARG A 130 8.40 23.19 67.94
C ARG A 130 8.59 24.64 68.41
N LEU A 131 9.08 25.52 67.52
CA LEU A 131 9.29 26.95 67.82
C LEU A 131 7.98 27.68 68.08
N GLN A 132 6.93 27.38 67.33
CA GLN A 132 5.59 27.96 67.52
C GLN A 132 5.04 27.68 68.93
N GLY A 133 5.20 26.44 69.45
CA GLY A 133 4.85 26.11 70.84
C GLY A 133 5.65 26.88 71.88
N LEU A 134 6.93 27.17 71.64
CA LEU A 134 7.79 27.93 72.53
C LEU A 134 7.49 29.44 72.53
N VAL A 135 7.15 30.03 71.40
CA VAL A 135 6.75 31.43 71.27
C VAL A 135 5.46 31.71 72.02
N SER A 136 4.48 30.82 71.94
CA SER A 136 3.21 30.92 72.68
C SER A 136 3.40 30.91 74.19
N SER A 137 4.51 30.37 74.66
CA SER A 137 4.92 30.34 76.06
C SER A 137 5.86 31.45 76.53
N ASN A 138 6.13 32.46 75.64
CA ASN A 138 7.07 33.57 75.83
C ASN A 138 8.54 33.15 76.07
N PHE A 139 8.95 31.94 75.64
CA PHE A 139 10.33 31.46 75.82
C PHE A 139 11.28 31.80 74.66
N VAL A 140 10.73 32.19 73.50
CA VAL A 140 11.54 32.43 72.26
C VAL A 140 11.08 33.71 71.57
N ALA A 141 12.03 34.49 71.00
CA ALA A 141 11.72 35.69 70.21
C ALA A 141 11.01 35.35 68.88
N GLY A 142 10.01 36.14 68.48
CA GLY A 142 9.23 35.94 67.20
C GLY A 142 10.13 35.86 65.97
N GLN A 143 11.27 36.56 65.96
CA GLN A 143 12.24 36.50 64.87
C GLN A 143 12.71 35.06 64.50
N LYS A 144 12.80 34.15 65.52
CA LYS A 144 13.20 32.77 65.25
C LYS A 144 12.09 31.99 64.55
N LEU A 145 10.83 32.30 64.81
CA LEU A 145 9.68 31.70 64.11
C LEU A 145 9.66 32.18 62.62
N ASP A 146 9.95 33.49 62.40
CA ASP A 146 10.04 34.05 61.03
C ASP A 146 11.16 33.39 60.23
N GLN A 147 12.34 33.18 60.84
CA GLN A 147 13.46 32.44 60.23
C GLN A 147 13.07 30.99 59.89
N ALA A 148 12.32 30.27 60.74
CA ALA A 148 11.86 28.93 60.49
C ALA A 148 10.84 28.89 59.33
N ASN A 149 9.97 29.91 59.23
CA ASN A 149 9.04 30.04 58.10
C ASN A 149 9.79 30.27 56.77
N ASP A 150 10.88 31.11 56.82
CA ASP A 150 11.72 31.29 55.63
C ASP A 150 12.42 30.00 55.19
N GLN A 151 12.93 29.22 56.16
CA GLN A 151 13.53 27.90 55.88
C GLN A 151 12.55 26.93 55.23
N ILE A 152 11.28 26.94 55.69
CA ILE A 152 10.25 26.10 55.01
C ILE A 152 10.01 26.54 53.60
N ARG A 153 9.86 27.86 53.36
CA ARG A 153 9.68 28.37 51.98
C ARG A 153 10.84 28.01 51.06
N GLN A 154 12.07 28.09 51.59
CA GLN A 154 13.25 27.68 50.85
C GLN A 154 13.23 26.16 50.54
N ALA A 155 12.99 25.34 51.57
CA ALA A 155 12.92 23.88 51.37
C ALA A 155 11.81 23.46 50.43
N GLU A 156 10.66 24.13 50.44
CA GLU A 156 9.55 23.88 49.49
C GLU A 156 9.89 24.31 48.08
N ALA A 157 10.63 25.41 47.89
CA ALA A 157 11.13 25.81 46.57
C ALA A 157 12.17 24.82 46.04
N ASP A 158 13.05 24.30 46.89
CA ASP A 158 14.03 23.28 46.53
C ASP A 158 13.34 21.97 46.18
N LEU A 159 12.28 21.58 46.95
CA LEU A 159 11.45 20.40 46.62
C LEU A 159 10.81 20.56 45.24
N ALA A 160 10.16 21.67 44.94
CA ALA A 160 9.57 21.95 43.66
C ALA A 160 10.59 21.87 42.52
N SER A 161 11.83 22.35 42.76
CA SER A 161 12.94 22.21 41.81
C SER A 161 13.32 20.73 41.59
N GLY A 162 13.35 19.95 42.69
CA GLY A 162 13.60 18.50 42.65
C GLY A 162 12.52 17.73 41.87
N GLU A 163 11.26 18.10 42.06
CA GLU A 163 10.14 17.52 41.30
C GLU A 163 10.30 17.80 39.80
N ALA A 164 10.64 19.01 39.42
CA ALA A 164 10.89 19.38 38.03
C ALA A 164 12.08 18.62 37.43
N ALA A 165 13.14 18.38 38.24
CA ALA A 165 14.27 17.54 37.82
C ALA A 165 13.89 16.09 37.54
N VAL A 166 13.02 15.51 38.38
CA VAL A 166 12.47 14.15 38.13
C VAL A 166 11.66 14.08 36.84
N GLU A 167 10.81 15.07 36.58
CA GLU A 167 10.03 15.09 35.33
C GLU A 167 10.94 15.25 34.10
N THR A 168 12.00 16.07 34.20
CA THR A 168 13.00 16.19 33.12
C THR A 168 13.73 14.88 32.85
N ALA A 169 14.16 14.18 33.91
CA ALA A 169 14.82 12.88 33.78
C ALA A 169 13.87 11.79 33.27
N ARG A 170 12.58 11.85 33.65
CA ARG A 170 11.54 10.95 33.12
C ARG A 170 11.32 11.16 31.61
N ALA A 171 11.26 12.40 31.16
CA ALA A 171 11.14 12.73 29.74
C ALA A 171 12.36 12.23 28.94
N ALA A 172 13.59 12.39 29.47
CA ALA A 172 14.79 11.88 28.85
C ALA A 172 14.78 10.35 28.74
N LEU A 173 14.32 9.63 29.77
CA LEU A 173 14.16 8.17 29.71
C LEU A 173 13.13 7.76 28.66
N ALA A 174 11.99 8.44 28.58
CA ALA A 174 10.96 8.16 27.59
C ALA A 174 11.48 8.34 26.16
N GLN A 175 12.27 9.40 25.92
CA GLN A 175 12.93 9.62 24.65
C GLN A 175 13.90 8.48 24.28
N ALA A 176 14.77 8.08 25.19
CA ALA A 176 15.73 7.01 24.96
C ALA A 176 15.04 5.65 24.73
N GLN A 177 13.94 5.38 25.45
CA GLN A 177 13.12 4.18 25.22
C GLN A 177 12.42 4.19 23.86
N TYR A 178 11.95 5.35 23.41
CA TYR A 178 11.38 5.50 22.07
C TYR A 178 12.41 5.24 20.97
N GLU A 179 13.63 5.74 21.13
CA GLU A 179 14.74 5.46 20.20
C GLU A 179 15.10 3.96 20.14
N LEU A 180 15.09 3.30 21.30
CA LEU A 180 15.28 1.85 21.39
C LEU A 180 14.13 1.10 20.69
N GLU A 181 12.87 1.50 20.89
CA GLU A 181 11.73 0.89 20.23
C GLU A 181 11.78 1.05 18.68
N GLN A 182 12.36 2.15 18.18
CA GLN A 182 12.54 2.35 16.74
C GLN A 182 13.50 1.36 16.08
N THR A 183 14.33 0.65 16.86
CA THR A 183 15.18 -0.43 16.32
C THR A 183 14.40 -1.70 15.98
N LEU A 184 13.14 -1.79 16.42
CA LEU A 184 12.26 -2.92 16.16
C LEU A 184 11.39 -2.65 14.93
N VAL A 185 11.50 -3.51 13.93
CA VAL A 185 10.62 -3.48 12.76
C VAL A 185 9.40 -4.34 13.07
N ARG A 186 8.21 -3.73 13.08
CA ARG A 186 6.95 -4.39 13.45
C ARG A 186 5.95 -4.41 12.31
N ALA A 187 5.08 -5.41 12.29
CA ALA A 187 3.94 -5.48 11.40
C ALA A 187 2.92 -4.37 11.73
N PRO A 188 2.53 -3.51 10.78
CA PRO A 188 1.55 -2.45 11.01
C PRO A 188 0.11 -2.97 11.13
N VAL A 189 -0.19 -4.11 10.52
CA VAL A 189 -1.50 -4.78 10.48
C VAL A 189 -1.34 -6.30 10.51
N ASP A 190 -2.44 -7.01 10.74
CA ASP A 190 -2.48 -8.47 10.54
C ASP A 190 -2.37 -8.80 9.06
N GLY A 191 -1.61 -9.84 8.74
CA GLY A 191 -1.40 -10.20 7.34
C GLY A 191 -0.42 -11.35 7.17
N ARG A 192 0.09 -11.49 5.94
CA ARG A 192 1.10 -12.49 5.57
C ARG A 192 2.30 -11.80 4.93
N ILE A 193 3.50 -12.27 5.23
CA ILE A 193 4.72 -11.80 4.57
C ILE A 193 4.74 -12.34 3.14
N ALA A 194 4.55 -11.46 2.17
CA ALA A 194 4.57 -11.82 0.76
C ALA A 194 6.00 -11.89 0.21
N ARG A 195 6.86 -10.96 0.63
CA ARG A 195 8.30 -10.93 0.27
C ARG A 195 9.14 -10.42 1.43
N ARG A 196 10.35 -10.93 1.52
CA ARG A 196 11.37 -10.56 2.51
C ARG A 196 12.63 -10.07 1.80
N TYR A 197 12.96 -8.79 1.98
CA TYR A 197 14.22 -8.20 1.51
C TYR A 197 15.24 -8.09 2.63
N ALA A 198 14.78 -8.09 3.88
CA ALA A 198 15.61 -8.03 5.06
C ALA A 198 16.45 -9.29 5.22
N ASN A 199 17.77 -9.11 5.41
CA ASN A 199 18.69 -10.17 5.80
C ASN A 199 19.60 -9.64 6.91
N PRO A 200 20.09 -10.50 7.81
CA PRO A 200 21.10 -10.10 8.79
C PRO A 200 22.32 -9.49 8.10
N GLY A 201 22.83 -8.37 8.64
CA GLY A 201 23.95 -7.61 8.08
C GLY A 201 23.57 -6.57 7.01
N VAL A 202 22.31 -6.53 6.55
CA VAL A 202 21.85 -5.51 5.59
C VAL A 202 21.63 -4.18 6.29
N GLY A 203 22.16 -3.10 5.71
CA GLY A 203 21.91 -1.73 6.16
C GLY A 203 20.53 -1.23 5.71
N ALA A 204 19.74 -0.73 6.64
CA ALA A 204 18.50 0.01 6.35
C ALA A 204 18.79 1.51 6.34
N SER A 205 18.30 2.22 5.30
CA SER A 205 18.44 3.66 5.15
C SER A 205 17.06 4.33 5.23
N THR A 206 17.02 5.51 5.86
CA THR A 206 15.83 6.36 5.87
C THR A 206 15.87 7.45 4.79
N LEU A 207 17.03 7.70 4.19
CA LEU A 207 17.19 8.65 3.07
C LEU A 207 16.60 8.06 1.78
N ASN A 208 16.90 6.79 1.51
CA ASN A 208 16.21 5.99 0.50
C ASN A 208 15.42 4.93 1.25
N VAL A 209 14.13 5.11 1.35
CA VAL A 209 13.25 4.18 2.10
C VAL A 209 13.54 2.74 1.68
N SER A 210 14.28 2.02 2.53
CA SER A 210 14.60 0.61 2.29
C SER A 210 13.42 -0.24 2.71
N THR A 211 12.67 -0.76 1.74
CA THR A 211 11.63 -1.75 1.99
C THR A 211 12.28 -3.03 2.53
N LEU A 212 11.86 -3.48 3.69
CA LEU A 212 12.35 -4.68 4.35
C LEU A 212 11.43 -5.88 4.12
N PHE A 213 10.12 -5.62 4.08
CA PHE A 213 9.10 -6.64 3.83
C PHE A 213 7.97 -6.07 2.99
N ASP A 214 7.39 -6.90 2.11
CA ASP A 214 6.07 -6.66 1.54
C ASP A 214 5.06 -7.48 2.36
N LEU A 215 4.14 -6.80 3.00
CA LEU A 215 3.08 -7.39 3.81
C LEU A 215 1.77 -7.38 3.04
N GLU A 216 1.19 -8.54 2.85
CA GLU A 216 -0.18 -8.72 2.37
C GLU A 216 -1.13 -8.58 3.57
N PRO A 217 -1.93 -7.50 3.67
CA PRO A 217 -2.91 -7.37 4.75
C PRO A 217 -3.99 -8.45 4.63
N ARG A 218 -4.54 -8.88 5.76
CA ARG A 218 -5.68 -9.81 5.80
C ARG A 218 -6.96 -9.05 5.45
N ALA A 219 -7.15 -8.79 4.15
CA ALA A 219 -8.27 -8.05 3.60
C ALA A 219 -8.85 -8.76 2.37
N PRO A 220 -10.07 -8.42 1.93
CA PRO A 220 -10.69 -9.03 0.76
C PRO A 220 -9.84 -8.89 -0.50
N ARG A 221 -9.83 -9.93 -1.34
CA ARG A 221 -9.23 -9.87 -2.67
C ARG A 221 -10.07 -8.99 -3.58
N ILE A 222 -9.38 -8.18 -4.37
CA ILE A 222 -9.98 -7.32 -5.40
C ILE A 222 -9.23 -7.52 -6.73
N VAL A 223 -9.87 -7.09 -7.81
CA VAL A 223 -9.22 -6.93 -9.11
C VAL A 223 -9.27 -5.46 -9.50
N ARG A 224 -8.13 -4.90 -9.89
CA ARG A 224 -8.03 -3.59 -10.51
C ARG A 224 -8.04 -3.78 -12.01
N ALA A 225 -9.15 -3.46 -12.66
CA ALA A 225 -9.35 -3.56 -14.10
C ALA A 225 -9.17 -2.19 -14.76
N GLU A 226 -8.46 -2.14 -15.89
CA GLU A 226 -8.21 -0.92 -16.66
C GLU A 226 -9.21 -0.85 -17.82
N VAL A 227 -10.29 -0.09 -17.64
CA VAL A 227 -11.35 0.09 -18.63
C VAL A 227 -11.04 1.31 -19.49
N THR A 228 -11.09 1.14 -20.82
CA THR A 228 -10.88 2.23 -21.77
C THR A 228 -12.01 3.26 -21.74
N GLU A 229 -11.73 4.50 -22.12
CA GLU A 229 -12.70 5.58 -22.14
C GLU A 229 -13.97 5.23 -22.96
N GLY A 230 -13.78 4.57 -24.11
CA GLY A 230 -14.91 4.15 -24.95
C GLY A 230 -15.78 3.05 -24.35
N ALA A 231 -15.26 2.22 -23.47
CA ALA A 231 -15.99 1.15 -22.81
C ALA A 231 -16.64 1.58 -21.48
N LEU A 232 -16.19 2.70 -20.90
CA LEU A 232 -16.67 3.20 -19.61
C LEU A 232 -18.19 3.40 -19.50
N PRO A 233 -18.90 3.91 -20.53
CA PRO A 233 -20.35 4.07 -20.45
C PRO A 233 -21.14 2.77 -20.25
N ALA A 234 -20.51 1.61 -20.54
CA ALA A 234 -21.11 0.29 -20.37
C ALA A 234 -20.81 -0.33 -18.99
N VAL A 235 -20.11 0.39 -18.10
CA VAL A 235 -19.70 -0.10 -16.78
C VAL A 235 -20.36 0.73 -15.69
N SER A 236 -20.95 0.05 -14.70
CA SER A 236 -21.61 0.70 -13.57
C SER A 236 -21.28 0.01 -12.25
N VAL A 237 -21.32 0.78 -11.14
CA VAL A 237 -21.13 0.24 -9.80
C VAL A 237 -22.23 -0.79 -9.48
N GLY A 238 -21.85 -1.90 -8.87
CA GLY A 238 -22.75 -3.03 -8.58
C GLY A 238 -22.98 -3.99 -9.76
N GLN A 239 -22.46 -3.68 -10.96
CA GLN A 239 -22.59 -4.56 -12.13
C GLN A 239 -21.85 -5.88 -11.89
N ALA A 240 -22.50 -7.00 -12.25
CA ALA A 240 -21.89 -8.32 -12.19
C ALA A 240 -20.77 -8.46 -13.24
N VAL A 241 -19.71 -9.14 -12.87
CA VAL A 241 -18.57 -9.40 -13.74
C VAL A 241 -18.14 -10.86 -13.67
N GLU A 242 -17.54 -11.30 -14.75
CA GLU A 242 -16.83 -12.58 -14.86
C GLU A 242 -15.32 -12.30 -14.89
N ILE A 243 -14.57 -12.97 -14.03
CA ILE A 243 -13.11 -12.83 -13.91
C ILE A 243 -12.47 -14.13 -14.38
N SER A 244 -11.60 -14.08 -15.37
CA SER A 244 -10.86 -15.23 -15.89
C SER A 244 -9.37 -14.99 -15.78
N PRO A 245 -8.58 -15.89 -15.16
CA PRO A 245 -7.12 -15.80 -15.19
C PRO A 245 -6.59 -15.86 -16.62
N GLU A 246 -5.61 -15.03 -16.96
CA GLU A 246 -4.98 -15.06 -18.28
C GLU A 246 -4.28 -16.40 -18.55
N ALA A 247 -3.66 -16.99 -17.51
CA ALA A 247 -2.98 -18.27 -17.59
C ALA A 247 -3.93 -19.49 -17.78
N ASP A 248 -5.21 -19.37 -17.39
CA ASP A 248 -6.20 -20.44 -17.53
C ASP A 248 -7.59 -19.82 -17.79
N PRO A 249 -7.89 -19.46 -19.04
CA PRO A 249 -9.14 -18.82 -19.41
C PRO A 249 -10.40 -19.71 -19.22
N THR A 250 -10.22 -21.01 -18.94
CA THR A 250 -11.34 -21.93 -18.68
C THR A 250 -11.93 -21.73 -17.29
N LYS A 251 -11.12 -21.26 -16.33
CA LYS A 251 -11.57 -20.92 -14.98
C LYS A 251 -12.28 -19.58 -14.99
N ARG A 252 -13.45 -19.55 -14.38
CA ARG A 252 -14.29 -18.36 -14.30
C ARG A 252 -14.71 -18.14 -12.86
N TYR A 253 -14.54 -16.93 -12.40
CA TYR A 253 -14.98 -16.47 -11.08
C TYR A 253 -15.95 -15.32 -11.27
N THR A 254 -16.89 -15.19 -10.36
CA THR A 254 -17.88 -14.12 -10.37
C THR A 254 -17.47 -13.05 -9.40
N GLY A 255 -17.77 -11.80 -9.74
CA GLY A 255 -17.55 -10.64 -8.89
C GLY A 255 -18.54 -9.54 -9.19
N SER A 256 -18.39 -8.42 -8.56
CA SER A 256 -19.17 -7.21 -8.82
C SER A 256 -18.27 -5.98 -8.81
N VAL A 257 -18.66 -4.95 -9.56
CA VAL A 257 -17.98 -3.66 -9.56
C VAL A 257 -18.21 -2.98 -8.21
N LEU A 258 -17.14 -2.75 -7.45
CA LEU A 258 -17.20 -2.06 -6.17
C LEU A 258 -17.16 -0.54 -6.32
N ARG A 259 -16.24 -0.05 -7.17
CA ARG A 259 -16.04 1.38 -7.42
C ARG A 259 -15.35 1.62 -8.75
N ILE A 260 -15.56 2.80 -9.29
CA ILE A 260 -14.93 3.31 -10.50
C ILE A 260 -14.12 4.54 -10.10
N SER A 261 -12.85 4.60 -10.52
CA SER A 261 -12.00 5.77 -10.26
C SER A 261 -12.56 7.01 -10.95
N ALA A 262 -12.45 8.16 -10.29
CA ALA A 262 -12.84 9.45 -10.87
C ALA A 262 -11.76 10.07 -11.79
N VAL A 263 -10.63 9.38 -11.98
CA VAL A 263 -9.47 9.92 -12.71
C VAL A 263 -9.06 8.99 -13.83
N PHE A 264 -8.86 9.55 -15.02
CA PHE A 264 -8.22 8.85 -16.12
C PHE A 264 -6.71 8.80 -15.92
N GLY A 265 -6.12 7.64 -16.20
CA GLY A 265 -4.68 7.41 -16.15
C GLY A 265 -4.14 6.83 -17.46
N ALA A 266 -2.82 6.76 -17.55
CA ALA A 266 -2.18 5.98 -18.60
C ALA A 266 -2.33 4.48 -18.30
N ARG A 267 -2.51 3.67 -19.33
CA ARG A 267 -2.54 2.21 -19.23
C ARG A 267 -1.24 1.69 -18.63
N ARG A 268 -1.33 0.88 -17.59
CA ARG A 268 -0.18 0.24 -16.91
C ARG A 268 -0.07 -1.24 -17.25
N LEU A 269 -1.21 -1.88 -17.56
CA LEU A 269 -1.26 -3.29 -17.94
C LEU A 269 -1.08 -3.37 -19.46
N GLN A 270 0.07 -3.86 -19.90
CA GLN A 270 0.30 -4.13 -21.32
C GLN A 270 -0.48 -5.37 -21.74
N SER A 271 -1.24 -5.25 -22.82
CA SER A 271 -1.82 -6.38 -23.54
C SER A 271 -0.78 -6.93 -24.52
N ASP A 272 -0.80 -8.23 -24.74
CA ASP A 272 0.00 -8.88 -25.78
C ASP A 272 -0.63 -8.69 -27.18
N ASP A 273 -1.79 -8.03 -27.28
CA ASP A 273 -2.46 -7.72 -28.54
C ASP A 273 -1.79 -6.51 -29.24
N PRO A 274 -1.13 -6.71 -30.39
CA PRO A 274 -0.44 -5.64 -31.12
C PRO A 274 -1.39 -4.57 -31.68
N SER A 275 -2.69 -4.81 -31.71
CA SER A 275 -3.71 -3.84 -32.18
C SER A 275 -4.10 -2.82 -31.10
N GLU A 276 -3.81 -3.07 -29.82
CA GLU A 276 -4.09 -2.16 -28.73
C GLU A 276 -3.06 -1.01 -28.67
N ARG A 277 -3.56 0.23 -28.67
CA ARG A 277 -2.72 1.44 -28.59
C ARG A 277 -2.13 1.60 -27.20
N LYS A 278 -0.83 1.78 -27.08
CA LYS A 278 -0.11 1.99 -25.81
C LYS A 278 -0.49 3.29 -25.09
N ASP A 279 -1.02 4.28 -25.83
CA ASP A 279 -1.35 5.63 -25.33
C ASP A 279 -2.83 5.79 -25.00
N GLU A 280 -3.59 4.69 -24.86
CA GLU A 280 -5.00 4.76 -24.56
C GLU A 280 -5.23 5.15 -23.10
N ARG A 281 -6.12 6.12 -22.87
CA ARG A 281 -6.54 6.52 -21.51
C ARG A 281 -7.47 5.48 -20.93
N VAL A 282 -7.21 5.12 -19.71
CA VAL A 282 -7.99 4.12 -18.97
C VAL A 282 -8.49 4.68 -17.64
N VAL A 283 -9.60 4.14 -17.17
CA VAL A 283 -10.12 4.34 -15.82
C VAL A 283 -9.94 3.04 -15.05
N GLU A 284 -9.43 3.15 -13.83
CA GLU A 284 -9.33 2.01 -12.94
C GLU A 284 -10.71 1.67 -12.35
N VAL A 285 -11.15 0.46 -12.57
CA VAL A 285 -12.37 -0.11 -12.00
C VAL A 285 -12.00 -1.20 -11.02
N VAL A 286 -12.45 -1.08 -9.78
CA VAL A 286 -12.20 -2.06 -8.73
C VAL A 286 -13.38 -3.02 -8.64
N VAL A 287 -13.06 -4.31 -8.73
CA VAL A 287 -14.01 -5.40 -8.75
C VAL A 287 -13.74 -6.35 -7.59
N SER A 288 -14.78 -6.88 -6.94
CA SER A 288 -14.64 -7.89 -5.90
C SER A 288 -14.17 -9.23 -6.50
N ALA A 289 -13.26 -9.90 -5.79
CA ALA A 289 -12.77 -11.24 -6.14
C ALA A 289 -12.61 -12.11 -4.89
N THR A 290 -13.50 -11.95 -3.90
CA THR A 290 -13.35 -12.51 -2.55
C THR A 290 -13.26 -14.04 -2.54
N ASP A 291 -13.99 -14.72 -3.40
CA ASP A 291 -14.06 -16.19 -3.45
C ASP A 291 -13.11 -16.81 -4.49
N ALA A 292 -12.30 -16.01 -5.15
CA ALA A 292 -11.38 -16.49 -6.17
C ALA A 292 -9.99 -16.81 -5.56
N PRO A 293 -9.48 -18.05 -5.70
CA PRO A 293 -8.15 -18.44 -5.20
C PRO A 293 -7.04 -17.90 -6.13
N LEU A 294 -7.06 -16.59 -6.37
CA LEU A 294 -6.11 -15.89 -7.23
C LEU A 294 -4.94 -15.34 -6.41
N LEU A 295 -3.76 -15.35 -6.99
CA LEU A 295 -2.57 -14.76 -6.36
C LEU A 295 -2.51 -13.26 -6.62
N ILE A 296 -2.04 -12.48 -5.64
CA ILE A 296 -1.78 -11.05 -5.82
C ILE A 296 -0.76 -10.88 -6.95
N GLY A 297 -1.04 -9.91 -7.83
CA GLY A 297 -0.20 -9.66 -8.99
C GLY A 297 -0.57 -10.48 -10.23
N GLN A 298 -1.45 -11.48 -10.10
CA GLN A 298 -1.91 -12.29 -11.23
C GLN A 298 -2.72 -11.45 -12.21
N ARG A 299 -2.46 -11.63 -13.51
CA ARG A 299 -3.23 -11.01 -14.59
C ARG A 299 -4.53 -11.76 -14.80
N VAL A 300 -5.60 -11.02 -15.04
CA VAL A 300 -6.94 -11.53 -15.26
C VAL A 300 -7.64 -10.71 -16.34
N LEU A 301 -8.55 -11.35 -17.07
CA LEU A 301 -9.51 -10.69 -17.93
C LEU A 301 -10.83 -10.54 -17.16
N VAL A 302 -11.30 -9.30 -17.07
CA VAL A 302 -12.58 -8.96 -16.44
C VAL A 302 -13.59 -8.67 -17.55
N ARG A 303 -14.70 -9.41 -17.57
CA ARG A 303 -15.82 -9.21 -18.50
C ARG A 303 -17.02 -8.70 -17.74
N PHE A 304 -17.51 -7.54 -18.13
CA PHE A 304 -18.67 -6.89 -17.54
C PHE A 304 -19.95 -7.44 -18.18
N LEU A 305 -20.83 -8.06 -17.40
CA LEU A 305 -22.08 -8.62 -17.89
C LEU A 305 -23.04 -7.48 -18.28
N LYS A 306 -23.81 -7.66 -19.37
CA LYS A 306 -24.88 -6.72 -19.68
C LYS A 306 -25.87 -6.66 -18.52
N PRO A 307 -26.31 -5.48 -18.07
CA PRO A 307 -27.36 -5.41 -17.08
C PRO A 307 -28.58 -6.19 -17.61
N ALA A 308 -29.15 -7.05 -16.75
CA ALA A 308 -30.36 -7.76 -17.12
C ALA A 308 -31.40 -6.70 -17.54
N SER A 309 -31.88 -6.78 -18.78
CA SER A 309 -32.95 -5.92 -19.27
C SER A 309 -34.08 -6.00 -18.25
N ARG A 310 -34.37 -4.90 -17.58
CA ARG A 310 -35.54 -4.76 -16.71
C ARG A 310 -36.73 -5.00 -17.62
N ALA A 311 -37.30 -6.21 -17.54
CA ALA A 311 -38.53 -6.51 -18.27
C ALA A 311 -39.51 -5.37 -17.97
N ALA A 312 -39.85 -4.61 -19.01
CA ALA A 312 -40.88 -3.60 -18.91
C ALA A 312 -42.11 -4.34 -18.42
N GLY A 313 -42.56 -4.06 -17.20
CA GLY A 313 -43.80 -4.52 -16.68
C GLY A 313 -44.92 -4.05 -17.62
N PRO A 314 -45.98 -4.86 -17.87
CA PRO A 314 -47.09 -4.45 -18.71
C PRO A 314 -47.77 -3.22 -18.08
N ALA A 315 -48.02 -2.23 -18.92
CA ALA A 315 -48.79 -1.04 -18.61
C ALA A 315 -50.25 -1.35 -18.30
#